data_40e18b976015968531368064ebcc467d
#
_entry.id   40e18b976015968531368064ebcc467d
#
_cell.length_a   1.000
_cell.length_b   1.000
_cell.length_c   1.000
_cell.angle_alpha   90.00
_cell.angle_beta   90.00
_cell.angle_gamma   90.00
#
_symmetry.space_group_name_H-M   'P 1'
#
loop_
_entity.id
_entity.type
_entity.pdbx_description
1 polymer ?
#
loop_
_entity_poly.entity_id
_entity_poly.type
_entity_poly.pdbx_seq_one_letter_code
_entity_poly.pdbx_strand_id
1 'polypeptide(L)'
;MFDEVASAYDKTNDLLSLYQSRLWRRSLKAAVAPKSGERILDIAAGTGTSSMALRVPGAEVVAADFSQGMIAEGKRRYPDLEFVFADAMKLPFKKPEFHAVTMSFGLRNVQDHKVALGEFHRVLLPGGRLVICEFSRVRGLIGTLYRWYLRNVLPIVARLLSKNPEAYSYLADSIEAWPSQDELAQDIRDAGFSDVSYRNLTFGIVAIHTGFRN
;
A
#
# COMPACT_ATOMS: atom_id res chain seq x y z
N MET A 1 -12.74 4.43 11.53
CA MET A 1 -13.21 4.22 10.13
C MET A 1 -12.81 2.85 9.58
N PHE A 2 -11.54 2.43 9.61
CA PHE A 2 -11.13 1.12 9.08
C PHE A 2 -11.52 -0.07 9.97
N ASP A 3 -11.61 0.09 11.29
CA ASP A 3 -11.99 -0.98 12.23
C ASP A 3 -13.41 -1.52 12.00
N GLU A 4 -14.34 -0.71 11.50
CA GLU A 4 -15.76 -1.08 11.31
C GLU A 4 -16.04 -1.81 10.00
N VAL A 5 -15.13 -1.75 9.02
CA VAL A 5 -15.34 -2.32 7.68
C VAL A 5 -14.46 -3.54 7.38
N ALA A 6 -13.64 -3.99 8.33
CA ALA A 6 -12.62 -5.03 8.11
C ALA A 6 -13.15 -6.33 7.46
N SER A 7 -14.36 -6.78 7.81
CA SER A 7 -14.90 -8.07 7.32
C SER A 7 -15.32 -8.07 5.85
N ALA A 8 -15.73 -6.90 5.31
CA ALA A 8 -16.21 -6.76 3.92
C ALA A 8 -15.22 -6.00 3.01
N TYR A 9 -14.14 -5.46 3.59
CA TYR A 9 -13.22 -4.54 2.93
C TYR A 9 -12.64 -5.08 1.63
N ASP A 10 -12.10 -6.30 1.64
CA ASP A 10 -11.46 -6.88 0.46
C ASP A 10 -12.43 -7.11 -0.70
N LYS A 11 -13.65 -7.61 -0.40
CA LYS A 11 -14.67 -7.86 -1.43
C LYS A 11 -15.17 -6.56 -2.06
N THR A 12 -15.36 -5.53 -1.24
CA THR A 12 -15.80 -4.23 -1.70
C THR A 12 -14.72 -3.56 -2.57
N ASN A 13 -13.45 -3.63 -2.17
CA ASN A 13 -12.34 -3.13 -2.97
C ASN A 13 -12.14 -3.89 -4.28
N ASP A 14 -12.25 -5.22 -4.26
CA ASP A 14 -12.19 -6.03 -5.49
C ASP A 14 -13.30 -5.62 -6.48
N LEU A 15 -14.52 -5.43 -6.00
CA LEU A 15 -15.66 -5.05 -6.85
C LEU A 15 -15.52 -3.63 -7.39
N LEU A 16 -15.19 -2.66 -6.53
CA LEU A 16 -15.09 -1.24 -6.93
C LEU A 16 -13.87 -0.95 -7.80
N SER A 17 -12.79 -1.73 -7.65
CA SER A 17 -11.64 -1.68 -8.55
C SER A 17 -11.85 -2.48 -9.84
N LEU A 18 -13.04 -3.03 -10.10
CA LEU A 18 -13.30 -3.95 -11.20
C LEU A 18 -12.26 -5.08 -11.25
N TYR A 19 -11.94 -5.66 -10.09
CA TYR A 19 -10.93 -6.71 -9.89
C TYR A 19 -9.49 -6.31 -10.25
N GLN A 20 -9.22 -5.04 -10.53
CA GLN A 20 -7.86 -4.54 -10.81
C GLN A 20 -6.93 -4.73 -9.59
N SER A 21 -7.48 -4.70 -8.37
CA SER A 21 -6.75 -4.97 -7.12
C SER A 21 -5.92 -6.27 -7.19
N ARG A 22 -6.44 -7.31 -7.85
CA ARG A 22 -5.73 -8.60 -8.03
C ARG A 22 -4.53 -8.49 -8.98
N LEU A 23 -4.66 -7.71 -10.05
CA LEU A 23 -3.56 -7.45 -10.99
C LEU A 23 -2.49 -6.59 -10.32
N TRP A 24 -2.89 -5.56 -9.57
CA TRP A 24 -1.96 -4.71 -8.83
C TRP A 24 -1.19 -5.51 -7.77
N ARG A 25 -1.86 -6.42 -7.05
CA ARG A 25 -1.22 -7.32 -6.07
C ARG A 25 -0.21 -8.27 -6.71
N ARG A 26 -0.52 -8.80 -7.92
CA ARG A 26 0.45 -9.60 -8.69
C ARG A 26 1.66 -8.76 -9.11
N SER A 27 1.43 -7.54 -9.56
CA SER A 27 2.48 -6.60 -9.93
C SER A 27 3.33 -6.19 -8.73
N LEU A 28 2.72 -6.00 -7.56
CA LEU A 28 3.41 -5.77 -6.30
C LEU A 28 4.32 -6.95 -5.95
N LYS A 29 3.80 -8.18 -5.94
CA LYS A 29 4.59 -9.39 -5.68
C LYS A 29 5.78 -9.50 -6.63
N ALA A 30 5.58 -9.22 -7.91
CA ALA A 30 6.66 -9.23 -8.91
C ALA A 30 7.72 -8.16 -8.63
N ALA A 31 7.33 -6.98 -8.13
CA ALA A 31 8.26 -5.90 -7.78
C ALA A 31 9.00 -6.19 -6.46
N VAL A 32 8.30 -6.72 -5.45
CA VAL A 32 8.93 -7.17 -4.21
C VAL A 32 9.87 -8.34 -4.47
N ALA A 33 9.53 -9.25 -5.39
CA ALA A 33 10.31 -10.42 -5.76
C ALA A 33 10.83 -11.20 -4.53
N PRO A 34 9.93 -11.68 -3.64
CA PRO A 34 10.31 -12.32 -2.39
C PRO A 34 11.15 -13.57 -2.63
N LYS A 35 12.18 -13.80 -1.79
CA LYS A 35 13.10 -14.95 -1.89
C LYS A 35 13.11 -15.74 -0.58
N SER A 36 13.49 -17.01 -0.67
CA SER A 36 13.75 -17.83 0.51
C SER A 36 14.83 -17.20 1.39
N GLY A 37 14.65 -17.23 2.70
CA GLY A 37 15.56 -16.62 3.68
C GLY A 37 15.33 -15.12 3.90
N GLU A 38 14.44 -14.46 3.15
CA GLU A 38 14.13 -13.05 3.35
C GLU A 38 13.06 -12.83 4.42
N ARG A 39 13.22 -11.72 5.16
CA ARG A 39 12.21 -11.16 6.06
C ARG A 39 11.64 -9.90 5.42
N ILE A 40 10.32 -9.86 5.24
CA ILE A 40 9.60 -8.83 4.49
C ILE A 40 8.60 -8.16 5.41
N LEU A 41 8.58 -6.83 5.45
CA LEU A 41 7.60 -6.04 6.17
C LEU A 41 6.56 -5.49 5.19
N ASP A 42 5.29 -5.85 5.39
CA ASP A 42 4.15 -5.29 4.68
C ASP A 42 3.42 -4.32 5.62
N ILE A 43 3.47 -3.03 5.31
CA ILE A 43 2.93 -1.95 6.14
C ILE A 43 1.57 -1.51 5.58
N ALA A 44 0.63 -1.16 6.48
CA ALA A 44 -0.78 -0.98 6.16
C ALA A 44 -1.37 -2.25 5.51
N ALA A 45 -1.02 -3.39 6.08
CA ALA A 45 -1.34 -4.72 5.58
C ALA A 45 -2.85 -5.03 5.62
N GLY A 46 -3.63 -4.25 6.38
CA GLY A 46 -5.05 -4.46 6.57
C GLY A 46 -5.33 -5.86 7.12
N THR A 47 -6.17 -6.61 6.44
CA THR A 47 -6.51 -8.00 6.79
C THR A 47 -5.45 -9.03 6.36
N GLY A 48 -4.29 -8.59 5.84
CA GLY A 48 -3.17 -9.45 5.46
C GLY A 48 -3.26 -10.11 4.07
N THR A 49 -4.24 -9.73 3.25
CA THR A 49 -4.41 -10.34 1.91
C THR A 49 -3.21 -10.09 1.00
N SER A 50 -2.60 -8.91 1.05
CA SER A 50 -1.36 -8.58 0.31
C SER A 50 -0.16 -9.32 0.90
N SER A 51 -0.03 -9.36 2.22
CA SER A 51 1.03 -10.08 2.93
C SER A 51 1.03 -11.57 2.58
N MET A 52 -0.14 -12.20 2.52
CA MET A 52 -0.28 -13.59 2.10
C MET A 52 0.16 -13.82 0.66
N ALA A 53 -0.10 -12.87 -0.24
CA ALA A 53 0.36 -12.96 -1.62
C ALA A 53 1.89 -12.89 -1.75
N LEU A 54 2.58 -12.25 -0.80
CA LEU A 54 4.05 -12.15 -0.76
C LEU A 54 4.73 -13.41 -0.23
N ARG A 55 4.01 -14.30 0.47
CA ARG A 55 4.62 -15.53 1.00
C ARG A 55 5.16 -16.42 -0.11
N VAL A 56 6.38 -16.88 0.10
CA VAL A 56 7.05 -17.93 -0.69
C VAL A 56 7.73 -18.88 0.31
N PRO A 57 8.03 -20.12 -0.06
CA PRO A 57 8.71 -21.06 0.83
C PRO A 57 10.03 -20.47 1.36
N GLY A 58 10.20 -20.49 2.68
CA GLY A 58 11.40 -20.00 3.35
C GLY A 58 11.48 -18.48 3.52
N ALA A 59 10.50 -17.69 3.07
CA ALA A 59 10.40 -16.27 3.39
C ALA A 59 9.47 -16.05 4.58
N GLU A 60 9.84 -15.09 5.43
CA GLU A 60 9.04 -14.60 6.55
C GLU A 60 8.37 -13.29 6.17
N VAL A 61 7.06 -13.18 6.35
CA VAL A 61 6.30 -11.95 6.08
C VAL A 61 5.66 -11.47 7.36
N VAL A 62 5.98 -10.23 7.75
CA VAL A 62 5.39 -9.52 8.89
C VAL A 62 4.37 -8.52 8.36
N ALA A 63 3.11 -8.68 8.76
CA ALA A 63 2.01 -7.79 8.43
C ALA A 63 1.84 -6.74 9.53
N ALA A 64 2.10 -5.48 9.21
CA ALA A 64 2.00 -4.38 10.16
C ALA A 64 0.83 -3.46 9.80
N ASP A 65 -0.01 -3.11 10.76
CA ASP A 65 -1.12 -2.19 10.56
C ASP A 65 -1.36 -1.33 11.80
N PHE A 66 -1.96 -0.16 11.61
CA PHE A 66 -2.34 0.75 12.69
C PHE A 66 -3.76 0.46 13.23
N SER A 67 -4.58 -0.31 12.50
CA SER A 67 -5.93 -0.67 12.87
C SER A 67 -5.96 -2.01 13.61
N GLN A 68 -6.35 -1.97 14.88
CA GLN A 68 -6.51 -3.20 15.67
C GLN A 68 -7.62 -4.10 15.11
N GLY A 69 -8.69 -3.53 14.56
CA GLY A 69 -9.77 -4.27 13.93
C GLY A 69 -9.31 -5.03 12.67
N MET A 70 -8.46 -4.41 11.84
CA MET A 70 -7.84 -5.08 10.68
C MET A 70 -6.94 -6.24 11.12
N ILE A 71 -6.10 -6.02 12.12
CA ILE A 71 -5.21 -7.05 12.69
C ILE A 71 -6.01 -8.22 13.25
N ALA A 72 -7.07 -7.94 14.03
CA ALA A 72 -7.91 -8.99 14.61
C ALA A 72 -8.57 -9.85 13.52
N GLU A 73 -9.14 -9.24 12.49
CA GLU A 73 -9.70 -9.95 11.35
C GLU A 73 -8.63 -10.71 10.55
N GLY A 74 -7.45 -10.11 10.38
CA GLY A 74 -6.30 -10.73 9.73
C GLY A 74 -5.85 -12.00 10.44
N LYS A 75 -5.67 -11.95 11.75
CA LYS A 75 -5.32 -13.12 12.60
C LYS A 75 -6.36 -14.23 12.52
N ARG A 76 -7.64 -13.86 12.44
CA ARG A 76 -8.72 -14.83 12.26
C ARG A 76 -8.64 -15.54 10.91
N ARG A 77 -8.30 -14.81 9.82
CA ARG A 77 -8.20 -15.36 8.45
C ARG A 77 -6.92 -16.13 8.21
N TYR A 78 -5.82 -15.63 8.75
CA TYR A 78 -4.47 -16.11 8.50
C TYR A 78 -3.71 -16.30 9.82
N PRO A 79 -4.05 -17.35 10.60
CA PRO A 79 -3.46 -17.57 11.94
C PRO A 79 -1.93 -17.78 11.89
N ASP A 80 -1.40 -18.24 10.76
CA ASP A 80 0.05 -18.46 10.55
C ASP A 80 0.80 -17.21 10.02
N LEU A 81 0.15 -16.05 9.89
CA LEU A 81 0.78 -14.81 9.50
C LEU A 81 1.07 -13.98 10.75
N GLU A 82 2.30 -13.48 10.87
CA GLU A 82 2.67 -12.58 11.96
C GLU A 82 2.03 -11.21 11.75
N PHE A 83 1.21 -10.75 12.72
CA PHE A 83 0.62 -9.42 12.72
C PHE A 83 1.18 -8.56 13.85
N VAL A 84 1.61 -7.35 13.51
CA VAL A 84 2.18 -6.36 14.44
C VAL A 84 1.36 -5.06 14.36
N PHE A 85 1.00 -4.51 15.52
CA PHE A 85 0.45 -3.15 15.58
C PHE A 85 1.59 -2.16 15.39
N ALA A 86 1.49 -1.29 14.39
CA ALA A 86 2.54 -0.33 14.08
C ALA A 86 2.01 0.97 13.46
N ASP A 87 2.56 2.08 13.91
CA ASP A 87 2.49 3.36 13.21
C ASP A 87 3.62 3.41 12.17
N ALA A 88 3.26 3.69 10.91
CA ALA A 88 4.22 3.81 9.81
C ALA A 88 5.29 4.90 10.06
N MET A 89 4.94 5.94 10.83
CA MET A 89 5.87 7.02 11.21
C MET A 89 6.74 6.69 12.42
N LYS A 90 6.49 5.56 13.11
CA LYS A 90 7.25 5.12 14.27
C LYS A 90 7.17 3.60 14.41
N LEU A 91 7.91 2.91 13.55
CA LEU A 91 7.91 1.45 13.53
C LEU A 91 8.53 0.85 14.79
N PRO A 92 7.94 -0.21 15.37
CA PRO A 92 8.38 -0.80 16.63
C PRO A 92 9.66 -1.66 16.52
N PHE A 93 10.38 -1.56 15.41
CA PHE A 93 11.62 -2.29 15.15
C PHE A 93 12.83 -1.42 15.48
N LYS A 94 13.71 -1.90 16.37
CA LYS A 94 14.84 -1.11 16.90
C LYS A 94 16.06 -1.05 15.97
N LYS A 95 16.20 -2.01 15.07
CA LYS A 95 17.37 -2.16 14.18
C LYS A 95 16.92 -2.53 12.77
N PRO A 96 17.81 -2.37 11.76
CA PRO A 96 17.56 -2.90 10.44
C PRO A 96 17.44 -4.43 10.50
N GLU A 97 16.36 -4.97 9.94
CA GLU A 97 16.11 -6.41 9.97
C GLU A 97 15.28 -6.93 8.78
N PHE A 98 14.84 -6.04 7.88
CA PHE A 98 14.02 -6.42 6.73
C PHE A 98 14.80 -6.35 5.42
N HIS A 99 14.64 -7.36 4.59
CA HIS A 99 15.18 -7.41 3.23
C HIS A 99 14.30 -6.64 2.23
N ALA A 100 13.02 -6.53 2.54
CA ALA A 100 12.09 -5.70 1.78
C ALA A 100 11.07 -5.05 2.72
N VAL A 101 10.70 -3.81 2.42
CA VAL A 101 9.56 -3.10 3.00
C VAL A 101 8.60 -2.77 1.88
N THR A 102 7.32 -3.05 2.08
CA THR A 102 6.27 -2.72 1.12
C THR A 102 5.08 -2.07 1.80
N MET A 103 4.40 -1.21 1.06
CA MET A 103 3.14 -0.60 1.49
C MET A 103 2.21 -0.45 0.29
N SER A 104 0.96 -0.90 0.43
CA SER A 104 -0.04 -0.86 -0.64
C SER A 104 -1.24 -0.05 -0.23
N PHE A 105 -1.54 1.03 -0.97
CA PHE A 105 -2.72 1.89 -0.80
C PHE A 105 -2.87 2.49 0.60
N GLY A 106 -1.76 2.60 1.35
CA GLY A 106 -1.72 3.10 2.71
C GLY A 106 -0.99 4.43 2.86
N LEU A 107 0.02 4.70 2.02
CA LEU A 107 0.96 5.80 2.24
C LEU A 107 0.29 7.19 2.16
N ARG A 108 -0.73 7.36 1.30
CA ARG A 108 -1.51 8.60 1.20
C ARG A 108 -2.34 8.92 2.45
N ASN A 109 -2.58 7.91 3.31
CA ASN A 109 -3.34 8.07 4.55
C ASN A 109 -2.44 8.34 5.77
N VAL A 110 -1.11 8.31 5.58
CA VAL A 110 -0.14 8.63 6.63
C VAL A 110 -0.06 10.14 6.77
N GLN A 111 -0.03 10.63 8.01
CA GLN A 111 0.00 12.07 8.30
C GLN A 111 1.22 12.76 7.69
N ASP A 112 2.38 12.14 7.77
CA ASP A 112 3.62 12.59 7.13
C ASP A 112 4.32 11.39 6.45
N HIS A 113 4.12 11.29 5.14
CA HIS A 113 4.71 10.19 4.36
C HIS A 113 6.24 10.29 4.27
N LYS A 114 6.85 11.47 4.44
CA LYS A 114 8.31 11.64 4.42
C LYS A 114 8.94 11.05 5.68
N VAL A 115 8.30 11.27 6.83
CA VAL A 115 8.70 10.62 8.09
C VAL A 115 8.58 9.10 7.97
N ALA A 116 7.47 8.60 7.40
CA ALA A 116 7.28 7.17 7.18
C ALA A 116 8.35 6.57 6.26
N LEU A 117 8.69 7.25 5.15
CA LEU A 117 9.76 6.82 4.24
C LEU A 117 11.12 6.75 4.96
N GLY A 118 11.42 7.68 5.87
CA GLY A 118 12.60 7.62 6.72
C GLY A 118 12.61 6.38 7.64
N GLU A 119 11.47 6.03 8.23
CA GLU A 119 11.32 4.82 9.05
C GLU A 119 11.47 3.55 8.22
N PHE A 120 10.93 3.53 6.98
CA PHE A 120 11.10 2.39 6.06
C PHE A 120 12.56 2.19 5.71
N HIS A 121 13.28 3.29 5.43
CA HIS A 121 14.72 3.23 5.21
C HIS A 121 15.46 2.72 6.43
N ARG A 122 15.11 3.17 7.64
CA ARG A 122 15.78 2.79 8.89
C ARG A 122 15.70 1.29 9.19
N VAL A 123 14.55 0.65 8.92
CA VAL A 123 14.33 -0.77 9.26
C VAL A 123 14.79 -1.75 8.18
N LEU A 124 15.10 -1.27 6.97
CA LEU A 124 15.66 -2.08 5.90
C LEU A 124 17.13 -2.42 6.19
N LEU A 125 17.55 -3.60 5.81
CA LEU A 125 18.97 -3.99 5.75
C LEU A 125 19.69 -3.25 4.61
N PRO A 126 21.02 -3.04 4.66
CA PRO A 126 21.79 -2.62 3.49
C PRO A 126 21.54 -3.55 2.30
N GLY A 127 21.30 -2.99 1.12
CA GLY A 127 20.86 -3.72 -0.07
C GLY A 127 19.37 -4.10 -0.07
N GLY A 128 18.64 -3.78 0.99
CA GLY A 128 17.21 -4.01 1.07
C GLY A 128 16.41 -3.07 0.15
N ARG A 129 15.19 -3.48 -0.20
CA ARG A 129 14.34 -2.77 -1.16
C ARG A 129 13.05 -2.25 -0.56
N LEU A 130 12.66 -1.05 -0.98
CA LEU A 130 11.35 -0.46 -0.76
C LEU A 130 10.47 -0.68 -1.99
N VAL A 131 9.20 -1.06 -1.78
CA VAL A 131 8.21 -1.17 -2.85
C VAL A 131 6.90 -0.53 -2.40
N ILE A 132 6.51 0.59 -3.00
CA ILE A 132 5.25 1.29 -2.72
C ILE A 132 4.30 1.10 -3.90
N CYS A 133 3.12 0.56 -3.64
CA CYS A 133 2.02 0.50 -4.61
C CYS A 133 0.92 1.47 -4.16
N GLU A 134 0.72 2.56 -4.89
CA GLU A 134 -0.22 3.61 -4.48
C GLU A 134 -0.94 4.21 -5.68
N PHE A 135 -2.12 4.79 -5.41
CA PHE A 135 -2.78 5.65 -6.40
C PHE A 135 -1.86 6.78 -6.81
N SER A 136 -2.07 7.29 -8.01
CA SER A 136 -1.22 8.33 -8.53
C SER A 136 -2.02 9.36 -9.32
N ARG A 137 -1.43 10.54 -9.51
CA ARG A 137 -2.06 11.63 -10.24
C ARG A 137 -1.92 11.40 -11.74
N VAL A 138 -3.01 10.95 -12.39
CA VAL A 138 -3.04 10.76 -13.84
C VAL A 138 -3.14 12.11 -14.55
N ARG A 139 -2.28 12.35 -15.55
CA ARG A 139 -2.26 13.57 -16.36
C ARG A 139 -3.02 13.37 -17.69
N GLY A 140 -3.37 14.49 -18.36
CA GLY A 140 -4.00 14.49 -19.69
C GLY A 140 -5.48 14.05 -19.68
N LEU A 141 -5.99 13.68 -20.84
CA LEU A 141 -7.41 13.35 -21.07
C LEU A 141 -7.88 12.18 -20.18
N ILE A 142 -7.05 11.15 -20.03
CA ILE A 142 -7.36 9.99 -19.17
C ILE A 142 -7.52 10.47 -17.71
N GLY A 143 -6.64 11.35 -17.24
CA GLY A 143 -6.73 11.93 -15.90
C GLY A 143 -8.01 12.76 -15.71
N THR A 144 -8.43 13.51 -16.72
CA THR A 144 -9.68 14.28 -16.66
C THR A 144 -10.89 13.37 -16.59
N LEU A 145 -10.93 12.31 -17.40
CA LEU A 145 -11.99 11.31 -17.38
C LEU A 145 -12.03 10.54 -16.05
N TYR A 146 -10.85 10.17 -15.54
CA TYR A 146 -10.75 9.46 -14.27
C TYR A 146 -11.22 10.34 -13.09
N ARG A 147 -10.83 11.62 -13.02
CA ARG A 147 -11.33 12.56 -12.00
C ARG A 147 -12.85 12.75 -12.10
N TRP A 148 -13.37 12.87 -13.33
CA TRP A 148 -14.82 12.94 -13.55
C TRP A 148 -15.53 11.69 -13.02
N TYR A 149 -14.98 10.49 -13.30
CA TYR A 149 -15.48 9.22 -12.77
C TYR A 149 -15.47 9.19 -11.23
N LEU A 150 -14.36 9.56 -10.60
CA LEU A 150 -14.22 9.59 -9.15
C LEU A 150 -15.23 10.55 -8.47
N ARG A 151 -15.52 11.68 -9.10
CA ARG A 151 -16.42 12.68 -8.54
C ARG A 151 -17.91 12.43 -8.80
N ASN A 152 -18.24 11.84 -9.94
CA ASN A 152 -19.64 11.77 -10.39
C ASN A 152 -20.20 10.32 -10.39
N VAL A 153 -19.40 9.33 -10.70
CA VAL A 153 -19.84 7.93 -10.82
C VAL A 153 -19.57 7.14 -9.54
N LEU A 154 -18.35 7.21 -9.04
CA LEU A 154 -17.95 6.43 -7.86
C LEU A 154 -18.85 6.66 -6.63
N PRO A 155 -19.26 7.90 -6.26
CA PRO A 155 -20.13 8.11 -5.12
C PRO A 155 -21.51 7.47 -5.30
N ILE A 156 -22.06 7.44 -6.53
CA ILE A 156 -23.35 6.82 -6.82
C ILE A 156 -23.23 5.30 -6.65
N VAL A 157 -22.20 4.70 -7.23
CA VAL A 157 -21.92 3.25 -7.11
C VAL A 157 -21.66 2.89 -5.65
N ALA A 158 -20.90 3.71 -4.93
CA ALA A 158 -20.60 3.49 -3.52
C ALA A 158 -21.87 3.54 -2.63
N ARG A 159 -22.81 4.44 -2.89
CA ARG A 159 -24.10 4.49 -2.17
C ARG A 159 -24.95 3.23 -2.36
N LEU A 160 -24.84 2.60 -3.53
CA LEU A 160 -25.59 1.38 -3.86
C LEU A 160 -24.95 0.12 -3.29
N LEU A 161 -23.62 0.08 -3.19
CA LEU A 161 -22.84 -1.14 -2.90
C LEU A 161 -22.14 -1.13 -1.55
N SER A 162 -21.94 0.03 -0.94
CA SER A 162 -21.17 0.17 0.30
C SER A 162 -22.04 0.65 1.47
N LYS A 163 -21.73 0.12 2.66
CA LYS A 163 -22.31 0.59 3.92
C LYS A 163 -21.71 1.94 4.39
N ASN A 164 -20.60 2.37 3.79
CA ASN A 164 -19.91 3.62 4.15
C ASN A 164 -19.53 4.42 2.88
N PRO A 165 -20.48 5.16 2.28
CA PRO A 165 -20.23 5.93 1.05
C PRO A 165 -19.25 7.11 1.25
N GLU A 166 -19.10 7.64 2.47
CA GLU A 166 -18.19 8.75 2.78
C GLU A 166 -16.72 8.38 2.56
N ALA A 167 -16.35 7.11 2.74
CA ALA A 167 -15.01 6.61 2.48
C ALA A 167 -14.56 6.81 1.02
N TYR A 168 -15.50 6.90 0.08
CA TYR A 168 -15.20 7.06 -1.35
C TYR A 168 -15.07 8.52 -1.77
N SER A 169 -15.73 9.44 -1.08
CA SER A 169 -15.46 10.89 -1.22
C SER A 169 -14.04 11.19 -0.73
N TYR A 170 -13.69 10.65 0.43
CA TYR A 170 -12.32 10.73 0.96
C TYR A 170 -11.28 10.14 -0.01
N LEU A 171 -11.59 9.02 -0.67
CA LEU A 171 -10.70 8.42 -1.66
C LEU A 171 -10.40 9.39 -2.81
N ALA A 172 -11.40 10.04 -3.37
CA ALA A 172 -11.23 11.00 -4.46
C ALA A 172 -10.35 12.19 -4.04
N ASP A 173 -10.65 12.78 -2.88
CA ASP A 173 -9.91 13.93 -2.34
C ASP A 173 -8.46 13.57 -2.01
N SER A 174 -8.24 12.39 -1.40
CA SER A 174 -6.91 11.91 -1.06
C SER A 174 -6.03 11.63 -2.28
N ILE A 175 -6.62 11.14 -3.39
CA ILE A 175 -5.89 10.93 -4.66
C ILE A 175 -5.53 12.29 -5.31
N GLU A 176 -6.42 13.29 -5.26
CA GLU A 176 -6.14 14.61 -5.82
C GLU A 176 -5.04 15.36 -5.05
N ALA A 177 -5.01 15.23 -3.74
CA ALA A 177 -4.00 15.83 -2.88
C ALA A 177 -2.65 15.09 -2.93
N TRP A 178 -2.63 13.84 -3.43
CA TRP A 178 -1.45 12.99 -3.41
C TRP A 178 -0.40 13.43 -4.44
N PRO A 179 0.92 13.30 -4.15
CA PRO A 179 2.00 13.58 -5.08
C PRO A 179 1.85 12.84 -6.42
N SER A 180 2.38 13.43 -7.48
CA SER A 180 2.59 12.73 -8.75
C SER A 180 3.67 11.65 -8.59
N GLN A 181 3.81 10.79 -9.61
CA GLN A 181 4.83 9.74 -9.61
C GLN A 181 6.25 10.31 -9.44
N ASP A 182 6.56 11.41 -10.13
CA ASP A 182 7.88 12.05 -10.08
C ASP A 182 8.15 12.67 -8.70
N GLU A 183 7.14 13.35 -8.12
CA GLU A 183 7.23 13.95 -6.79
C GLU A 183 7.43 12.88 -5.71
N LEU A 184 6.67 11.78 -5.75
CA LEU A 184 6.86 10.67 -4.80
C LEU A 184 8.23 9.99 -5.00
N ALA A 185 8.68 9.82 -6.25
CA ALA A 185 10.01 9.28 -6.50
C ALA A 185 11.10 10.18 -5.93
N GLN A 186 10.90 11.51 -5.95
CA GLN A 186 11.83 12.46 -5.32
C GLN A 186 11.79 12.35 -3.80
N ASP A 187 10.60 12.29 -3.18
CA ASP A 187 10.47 12.09 -1.73
C ASP A 187 11.14 10.79 -1.25
N ILE A 188 11.09 9.72 -2.06
CA ILE A 188 11.78 8.46 -1.77
C ILE A 188 13.32 8.66 -1.83
N ARG A 189 13.85 9.41 -2.82
CA ARG A 189 15.28 9.74 -2.89
C ARG A 189 15.72 10.58 -1.69
N ASP A 190 14.93 11.58 -1.34
CA ASP A 190 15.20 12.49 -0.21
C ASP A 190 15.22 11.73 1.13
N ALA A 191 14.49 10.61 1.24
CA ALA A 191 14.54 9.70 2.38
C ALA A 191 15.79 8.79 2.40
N GLY A 192 16.69 8.89 1.42
CA GLY A 192 17.98 8.17 1.38
C GLY A 192 18.00 6.92 0.50
N PHE A 193 16.95 6.66 -0.27
CA PHE A 193 16.94 5.52 -1.20
C PHE A 193 17.67 5.82 -2.50
N SER A 194 18.38 4.83 -3.02
CA SER A 194 19.03 4.85 -4.33
C SER A 194 18.23 4.10 -5.38
N ASP A 195 18.61 4.24 -6.65
CA ASP A 195 18.04 3.55 -7.81
C ASP A 195 16.50 3.64 -7.85
N VAL A 196 15.98 4.80 -7.45
CA VAL A 196 14.53 5.03 -7.37
C VAL A 196 13.93 5.10 -8.76
N SER A 197 12.99 4.22 -9.02
CA SER A 197 12.21 4.15 -10.25
C SER A 197 10.74 3.91 -9.98
N TYR A 198 9.90 4.14 -10.97
CA TYR A 198 8.49 3.76 -10.88
C TYR A 198 7.96 3.17 -12.18
N ARG A 199 6.90 2.38 -12.07
CA ARG A 199 6.15 1.80 -13.18
C ARG A 199 4.66 2.08 -13.00
N ASN A 200 4.06 2.67 -14.03
CA ASN A 200 2.63 2.92 -14.07
C ASN A 200 1.84 1.63 -14.32
N LEU A 201 0.73 1.49 -13.60
CA LEU A 201 -0.28 0.45 -13.80
C LEU A 201 -1.60 1.12 -14.16
N THR A 202 -2.43 0.43 -14.94
CA THR A 202 -3.79 0.88 -15.31
C THR A 202 -3.77 2.35 -15.76
N PHE A 203 -3.00 2.63 -16.82
CA PHE A 203 -2.87 3.98 -17.42
C PHE A 203 -2.33 5.07 -16.44
N GLY A 204 -1.63 4.67 -15.39
CA GLY A 204 -1.09 5.58 -14.38
C GLY A 204 -2.04 5.91 -13.24
N ILE A 205 -3.20 5.24 -13.13
CA ILE A 205 -4.10 5.35 -11.98
C ILE A 205 -3.41 4.84 -10.71
N VAL A 206 -2.59 3.82 -10.85
CA VAL A 206 -1.73 3.27 -9.80
C VAL A 206 -0.30 3.27 -10.32
N ALA A 207 0.66 3.50 -9.43
CA ALA A 207 2.08 3.35 -9.72
C ALA A 207 2.75 2.46 -8.66
N ILE A 208 3.73 1.69 -9.10
CA ILE A 208 4.65 0.99 -8.21
C ILE A 208 5.99 1.73 -8.25
N HIS A 209 6.39 2.27 -7.09
CA HIS A 209 7.71 2.85 -6.88
C HIS A 209 8.62 1.82 -6.22
N THR A 210 9.87 1.78 -6.65
CA THR A 210 10.91 0.94 -6.05
C THR A 210 12.14 1.79 -5.74
N GLY A 211 12.83 1.48 -4.66
CA GLY A 211 14.09 2.09 -4.27
C GLY A 211 14.90 1.12 -3.41
N PHE A 212 16.20 1.34 -3.29
CA PHE A 212 17.10 0.48 -2.54
C PHE A 212 17.81 1.25 -1.42
N ARG A 213 18.02 0.59 -0.30
CA ARG A 213 18.90 1.08 0.75
C ARG A 213 20.33 0.64 0.44
N ASN A 214 21.25 1.59 0.27
CA ASN A 214 22.69 1.33 0.16
C ASN A 214 23.30 0.91 1.50
#